data_a9e85517ac027b76b74cf6ba260f3fc8
#
_entry.id   a9e85517ac027b76b74cf6ba260f3fc8
#
_cell.length_a   1.000
_cell.length_b   1.000
_cell.length_c   1.000
_cell.angle_alpha   90.00
_cell.angle_beta   90.00
_cell.angle_gamma   90.00
#
_symmetry.space_group_name_H-M   'P 1'
#
loop_
_entity.id
_entity.type
_entity.pdbx_description
1 polymer ?
#
loop_
_entity_poly.entity_id
_entity_poly.type
_entity_poly.pdbx_seq_one_letter_code
_entity_poly.pdbx_strand_id
1 'polypeptide(L)'
;VTGVQTCALPIFAGFSASYIWDLIVRFINWSMVGAFFVLLVLWLFISQWLRVTVFVSAMVVWLAGSPLLPAFTLWPSGQPTTAAATTAQANTGANAAAGAASSPANSDIPPQTEPPTSANLTNWLNAFYAAEQKRKTPFPDQLPADAQPFDLLVINICSLSWSDIEAAGLMDHPLWKHFDIVFKNFNSATSYSGPAAVRLLRASCGQLSHANLYQPSGSECYLFENLAKLGFTQQLMLGHNGIFGDFLKELRSLGGIQSPLMDQSGLRVILQGFDGSPVYDDQATLNRWLQTLDKLNTPRTATFYNTLPLHDGNHYPGQSKTADYKARAQKFFDELDSFFTELEKSGRKVLVIVVPEHGAALKGDKMQVS
;
A
#
# COMPACT_ATOMS: atom_id res chain seq x y z
N VAL A 1 2.67 -14.81 16.51
CA VAL A 1 1.45 -14.18 17.05
C VAL A 1 1.89 -13.10 17.99
N THR A 2 1.74 -11.89 17.65
CA THR A 2 1.59 -10.69 18.49
C THR A 2 2.28 -9.52 17.87
N GLY A 3 1.53 -8.55 17.50
CA GLY A 3 2.05 -7.25 17.09
C GLY A 3 1.24 -6.53 16.05
N VAL A 4 -0.05 -6.80 15.95
CA VAL A 4 -0.96 -5.76 15.47
C VAL A 4 -1.03 -4.74 16.61
N GLN A 5 -0.06 -3.86 16.63
CA GLN A 5 -0.09 -2.71 17.52
C GLN A 5 -1.25 -1.85 17.02
N THR A 6 -2.32 -1.88 17.77
CA THR A 6 -3.52 -1.08 17.63
C THR A 6 -3.20 0.42 17.76
N CYS A 7 -2.62 1.00 16.71
CA CYS A 7 -2.64 2.46 16.51
C CYS A 7 -4.02 2.95 16.00
N ALA A 8 -5.05 2.09 16.04
CA ALA A 8 -6.32 2.32 15.37
C ALA A 8 -7.37 3.07 16.22
N LEU A 9 -7.21 3.22 17.52
CA LEU A 9 -8.26 3.84 18.35
C LEU A 9 -8.42 5.36 18.20
N PRO A 10 -7.39 6.19 17.94
CA PRO A 10 -7.63 7.60 17.66
C PRO A 10 -8.11 7.89 16.23
N ILE A 11 -7.96 6.96 15.30
CA ILE A 11 -8.25 7.16 13.88
C ILE A 11 -9.76 7.27 13.61
N PHE A 12 -10.59 6.55 14.36
CA PHE A 12 -12.05 6.55 14.15
C PHE A 12 -12.74 7.86 14.55
N ALA A 13 -12.09 8.72 15.33
CA ALA A 13 -12.70 9.98 15.79
C ALA A 13 -12.93 11.00 14.65
N GLY A 14 -12.23 10.85 13.51
CA GLY A 14 -12.39 11.71 12.33
C GLY A 14 -13.33 11.15 11.26
N PHE A 15 -13.82 9.92 11.42
CA PHE A 15 -14.63 9.25 10.39
C PHE A 15 -16.09 9.72 10.45
N SER A 16 -16.71 9.93 9.27
CA SER A 16 -18.15 10.16 9.21
C SER A 16 -18.91 8.90 9.66
N ALA A 17 -20.07 9.09 10.31
CA ALA A 17 -20.88 7.97 10.78
C ALA A 17 -21.32 7.03 9.64
N SER A 18 -21.55 7.57 8.43
CA SER A 18 -21.87 6.80 7.23
C SER A 18 -20.70 5.91 6.81
N TYR A 19 -19.48 6.44 6.84
CA TYR A 19 -18.30 5.65 6.49
C TYR A 19 -18.00 4.55 7.50
N ILE A 20 -18.16 4.83 8.80
CA ILE A 20 -18.07 3.79 9.84
C ILE A 20 -19.10 2.68 9.60
N TRP A 21 -20.32 3.03 9.22
CA TRP A 21 -21.35 2.05 8.89
C TRP A 21 -20.98 1.20 7.68
N ASP A 22 -20.48 1.81 6.62
CA ASP A 22 -20.00 1.10 5.43
C ASP A 22 -18.84 0.13 5.76
N LEU A 23 -17.90 0.55 6.61
CA LEU A 23 -16.83 -0.32 7.10
C LEU A 23 -17.39 -1.51 7.89
N ILE A 24 -18.31 -1.27 8.81
CA ILE A 24 -18.96 -2.33 9.60
C ILE A 24 -19.63 -3.34 8.66
N VAL A 25 -20.43 -2.87 7.70
CA VAL A 25 -21.12 -3.74 6.73
C VAL A 25 -20.14 -4.52 5.85
N ARG A 26 -19.01 -3.91 5.48
CA ARG A 26 -17.99 -4.51 4.63
C ARG A 26 -17.19 -5.61 5.35
N PHE A 27 -16.87 -5.40 6.63
CA PHE A 27 -16.04 -6.33 7.40
C PHE A 27 -16.84 -7.38 8.20
N ILE A 28 -18.12 -7.16 8.42
CA ILE A 28 -18.98 -8.17 9.05
C ILE A 28 -19.23 -9.32 8.08
N ASN A 29 -18.80 -10.51 8.49
CA ASN A 29 -19.21 -11.75 7.83
C ASN A 29 -20.63 -12.12 8.26
N TRP A 30 -21.62 -11.73 7.48
CA TRP A 30 -23.03 -11.96 7.78
C TRP A 30 -23.39 -13.44 7.94
N SER A 31 -22.65 -14.34 7.28
CA SER A 31 -22.82 -15.78 7.48
C SER A 31 -22.41 -16.22 8.88
N MET A 32 -21.35 -15.64 9.43
CA MET A 32 -20.94 -15.91 10.84
C MET A 32 -21.90 -15.30 11.85
N VAL A 33 -22.44 -14.10 11.57
CA VAL A 33 -23.47 -13.47 12.40
C VAL A 33 -24.73 -14.33 12.43
N GLY A 34 -25.17 -14.84 11.25
CA GLY A 34 -26.28 -15.76 11.14
C GLY A 34 -26.04 -17.07 11.89
N ALA A 35 -24.87 -17.67 11.72
CA ALA A 35 -24.46 -18.88 12.45
C ALA A 35 -24.43 -18.66 13.98
N PHE A 36 -23.88 -17.53 14.43
CA PHE A 36 -23.89 -17.15 15.85
C PHE A 36 -25.32 -17.01 16.39
N PHE A 37 -26.21 -16.37 15.63
CA PHE A 37 -27.61 -16.21 16.04
C PHE A 37 -28.33 -17.55 16.13
N VAL A 38 -28.12 -18.45 15.16
CA VAL A 38 -28.69 -19.81 15.21
C VAL A 38 -28.15 -20.58 16.42
N LEU A 39 -26.85 -20.52 16.69
CA LEU A 39 -26.23 -21.15 17.84
C LEU A 39 -26.77 -20.57 19.17
N LEU A 40 -26.95 -19.25 19.23
CA LEU A 40 -27.53 -18.58 20.40
C LEU A 40 -28.95 -19.03 20.68
N VAL A 41 -29.81 -19.09 19.65
CA VAL A 41 -31.19 -19.56 19.77
C VAL A 41 -31.21 -21.03 20.20
N LEU A 42 -30.37 -21.85 19.57
CA LEU A 42 -30.24 -23.27 19.95
C LEU A 42 -29.77 -23.43 21.39
N TRP A 43 -28.79 -22.63 21.79
CA TRP A 43 -28.29 -22.63 23.19
C TRP A 43 -29.34 -22.17 24.17
N LEU A 44 -30.11 -21.12 23.87
CA LEU A 44 -31.23 -20.65 24.72
C LEU A 44 -32.31 -21.74 24.85
N PHE A 45 -32.65 -22.41 23.74
CA PHE A 45 -33.62 -23.51 23.76
C PHE A 45 -33.13 -24.69 24.58
N ILE A 46 -31.88 -25.13 24.36
CA ILE A 46 -31.26 -26.25 25.08
C ILE A 46 -31.09 -25.89 26.59
N SER A 47 -30.72 -24.66 26.90
CA SER A 47 -30.51 -24.20 28.30
C SER A 47 -31.79 -24.18 29.12
N GLN A 48 -32.97 -24.05 28.48
CA GLN A 48 -34.27 -24.15 29.15
C GLN A 48 -34.65 -25.60 29.49
N TRP A 49 -34.25 -26.57 28.66
CA TRP A 49 -34.59 -27.97 28.80
C TRP A 49 -33.52 -28.79 29.52
N LEU A 50 -32.28 -28.53 29.29
CA LEU A 50 -31.15 -29.13 29.97
C LEU A 50 -30.52 -28.07 30.89
N ARG A 51 -30.34 -28.43 32.18
CA ARG A 51 -29.56 -27.57 33.09
C ARG A 51 -28.08 -27.56 32.68
N VAL A 52 -27.80 -27.06 31.47
CA VAL A 52 -26.47 -27.07 30.82
C VAL A 52 -25.42 -26.44 31.74
N THR A 53 -25.79 -25.42 32.51
CA THR A 53 -24.91 -24.82 33.53
C THR A 53 -24.39 -25.80 34.55
N VAL A 54 -25.23 -26.78 34.97
CA VAL A 54 -24.82 -27.81 35.92
C VAL A 54 -23.81 -28.77 35.30
N PHE A 55 -24.02 -29.16 34.02
CA PHE A 55 -23.08 -30.03 33.30
C PHE A 55 -21.75 -29.32 33.00
N VAL A 56 -21.79 -28.08 32.58
CA VAL A 56 -20.58 -27.28 32.33
C VAL A 56 -19.82 -27.05 33.63
N SER A 57 -20.50 -26.70 34.73
CA SER A 57 -19.85 -26.52 36.02
C SER A 57 -19.23 -27.82 36.53
N ALA A 58 -19.95 -28.95 36.38
CA ALA A 58 -19.42 -30.27 36.73
C ALA A 58 -18.20 -30.65 35.88
N MET A 59 -18.23 -30.36 34.58
CA MET A 59 -17.10 -30.60 33.68
C MET A 59 -15.88 -29.71 34.01
N VAL A 60 -16.08 -28.43 34.34
CA VAL A 60 -15.00 -27.53 34.78
C VAL A 60 -14.41 -28.01 36.11
N VAL A 61 -15.22 -28.38 37.06
CA VAL A 61 -14.76 -28.95 38.36
C VAL A 61 -13.99 -30.25 38.14
N TRP A 62 -14.47 -31.12 37.24
CA TRP A 62 -13.78 -32.36 36.89
C TRP A 62 -12.44 -32.10 36.17
N LEU A 63 -12.40 -31.19 35.21
CA LEU A 63 -11.16 -30.80 34.56
C LEU A 63 -10.14 -30.15 35.51
N ALA A 64 -10.61 -29.34 36.46
CA ALA A 64 -9.76 -28.71 37.48
C ALA A 64 -9.26 -29.73 38.51
N GLY A 65 -10.06 -30.78 38.80
CA GLY A 65 -9.74 -31.86 39.75
C GLY A 65 -8.99 -33.04 39.12
N SER A 66 -9.03 -33.19 37.78
CA SER A 66 -8.43 -34.32 37.07
C SER A 66 -6.91 -34.47 37.24
N PRO A 67 -6.11 -33.43 37.49
CA PRO A 67 -4.69 -33.58 37.78
C PRO A 67 -4.40 -34.21 39.16
N LEU A 68 -5.40 -34.27 40.04
CA LEU A 68 -5.29 -34.83 41.41
C LEU A 68 -5.71 -36.28 41.51
N LEU A 69 -6.24 -36.86 40.43
CA LEU A 69 -6.65 -38.27 40.36
C LEU A 69 -5.60 -39.08 39.60
N PRO A 70 -5.26 -40.32 40.05
CA PRO A 70 -4.35 -41.18 39.28
C PRO A 70 -4.95 -41.47 37.91
N ALA A 71 -4.10 -41.35 36.88
CA ALA A 71 -4.47 -41.47 35.47
C ALA A 71 -5.21 -42.79 35.18
N PHE A 72 -6.52 -42.72 35.01
CA PHE A 72 -7.30 -43.82 34.42
C PHE A 72 -7.21 -43.70 32.91
N THR A 73 -6.35 -44.51 32.30
CA THR A 73 -6.21 -44.60 30.84
C THR A 73 -7.39 -45.36 30.26
N LEU A 74 -8.45 -44.66 29.87
CA LEU A 74 -9.60 -45.23 29.15
C LEU A 74 -9.40 -45.32 27.62
N TRP A 75 -8.23 -44.98 27.13
CA TRP A 75 -7.90 -45.08 25.69
C TRP A 75 -6.50 -45.66 25.51
N PRO A 76 -6.34 -46.73 24.73
CA PRO A 76 -5.00 -47.21 24.37
C PRO A 76 -4.29 -46.17 23.49
N SER A 77 -3.21 -45.63 24.01
CA SER A 77 -2.31 -44.74 23.26
C SER A 77 -1.63 -45.52 22.15
N GLY A 78 -2.22 -45.50 20.95
CA GLY A 78 -1.54 -45.91 19.75
C GLY A 78 -0.41 -44.93 19.43
N GLN A 79 0.83 -45.43 19.48
CA GLN A 79 1.97 -44.69 18.96
C GLN A 79 1.75 -44.34 17.46
N PRO A 80 2.08 -43.14 17.02
CA PRO A 80 2.06 -42.87 15.59
C PRO A 80 3.19 -43.60 14.93
N THR A 81 2.86 -44.66 14.21
CA THR A 81 3.77 -45.29 13.23
C THR A 81 4.03 -44.30 12.11
N THR A 82 5.29 -43.99 11.92
CA THR A 82 5.82 -43.26 10.76
C THR A 82 5.47 -44.04 9.48
N ALA A 83 4.44 -43.56 8.77
CA ALA A 83 4.18 -44.03 7.42
C ALA A 83 5.07 -43.23 6.45
N ALA A 84 5.94 -43.94 5.78
CA ALA A 84 6.78 -43.46 4.72
C ALA A 84 5.90 -42.91 3.57
N ALA A 85 6.05 -41.62 3.25
CA ALA A 85 5.43 -41.02 2.08
C ALA A 85 6.17 -41.49 0.83
N THR A 86 5.47 -42.26 0.03
CA THR A 86 5.89 -42.71 -1.31
C THR A 86 5.83 -41.53 -2.27
N THR A 87 6.96 -41.20 -2.88
CA THR A 87 7.13 -40.27 -3.96
C THR A 87 6.27 -40.63 -5.18
N ALA A 88 5.37 -39.73 -5.56
CA ALA A 88 4.79 -39.72 -6.90
C ALA A 88 5.45 -38.59 -7.70
N GLN A 89 6.33 -38.97 -8.60
CA GLN A 89 6.85 -38.10 -9.66
C GLN A 89 5.76 -37.89 -10.71
N ALA A 90 5.43 -36.63 -10.97
CA ALA A 90 4.75 -36.22 -12.18
C ALA A 90 5.65 -35.27 -12.96
N ASN A 91 6.29 -35.82 -13.98
CA ASN A 91 6.91 -35.04 -15.05
C ASN A 91 5.84 -34.43 -15.92
N THR A 92 5.89 -33.12 -16.11
CA THR A 92 5.46 -32.51 -17.37
C THR A 92 6.32 -31.27 -17.64
N GLY A 93 7.14 -31.39 -18.67
CA GLY A 93 7.91 -30.29 -19.19
C GLY A 93 7.02 -29.34 -20.03
N ALA A 94 7.33 -28.07 -19.97
CA ALA A 94 7.13 -27.16 -21.08
C ALA A 94 8.12 -26.00 -20.95
N ASN A 95 9.01 -25.94 -21.90
CA ASN A 95 9.90 -24.81 -22.15
C ASN A 95 9.10 -23.56 -22.53
N ALA A 96 9.37 -22.46 -21.87
CA ALA A 96 9.21 -21.14 -22.45
C ALA A 96 10.33 -20.24 -21.95
N ALA A 97 11.35 -20.11 -22.77
CA ALA A 97 12.39 -19.10 -22.60
C ALA A 97 11.80 -17.74 -22.97
N ALA A 98 11.62 -16.87 -22.01
CA ALA A 98 11.48 -15.44 -22.25
C ALA A 98 12.56 -14.75 -21.42
N GLY A 99 13.45 -14.02 -22.14
CA GLY A 99 14.59 -13.34 -21.56
C GLY A 99 14.13 -12.28 -20.54
N ALA A 100 14.34 -12.58 -19.28
CA ALA A 100 14.27 -11.61 -18.21
C ALA A 100 15.61 -10.88 -18.20
N ALA A 101 15.58 -9.57 -18.49
CA ALA A 101 16.68 -8.68 -18.17
C ALA A 101 16.87 -8.76 -16.64
N SER A 102 17.96 -9.39 -16.23
CA SER A 102 18.35 -9.55 -14.83
C SER A 102 18.67 -8.17 -14.25
N SER A 103 17.77 -7.63 -13.45
CA SER A 103 18.19 -6.74 -12.37
C SER A 103 19.30 -7.43 -11.58
N PRO A 104 20.32 -6.74 -11.09
CA PRO A 104 21.38 -7.37 -10.32
C PRO A 104 20.75 -8.11 -9.14
N ALA A 105 20.69 -9.43 -9.26
CA ALA A 105 20.18 -10.29 -8.22
C ALA A 105 21.04 -10.02 -6.98
N ASN A 106 20.39 -9.63 -5.88
CA ASN A 106 21.04 -9.46 -4.61
C ASN A 106 21.57 -10.83 -4.19
N SER A 107 22.82 -11.13 -4.52
CA SER A 107 23.47 -12.44 -4.37
C SER A 107 23.56 -12.90 -2.89
N ASP A 108 23.24 -12.01 -1.96
CA ASP A 108 23.30 -12.26 -0.52
C ASP A 108 22.01 -12.88 0.07
N ILE A 109 20.95 -13.02 -0.71
CA ILE A 109 19.69 -13.65 -0.25
C ILE A 109 19.75 -15.13 -0.60
N PRO A 110 19.69 -16.06 0.40
CA PRO A 110 19.69 -17.49 0.14
C PRO A 110 18.55 -17.90 -0.79
N PRO A 111 18.76 -18.84 -1.72
CA PRO A 111 17.68 -19.35 -2.55
C PRO A 111 16.57 -19.96 -1.67
N GLN A 112 15.33 -19.62 -1.96
CA GLN A 112 14.14 -20.09 -1.22
C GLN A 112 13.79 -21.52 -1.64
N THR A 113 14.68 -22.45 -1.36
CA THR A 113 14.52 -23.89 -1.72
C THR A 113 13.84 -24.70 -0.63
N GLU A 114 13.72 -24.15 0.58
CA GLU A 114 13.11 -24.83 1.72
C GLU A 114 11.59 -24.56 1.80
N PRO A 115 10.81 -25.44 2.44
CA PRO A 115 9.38 -25.20 2.66
C PRO A 115 9.11 -23.88 3.41
N PRO A 116 8.01 -23.16 3.12
CA PRO A 116 7.69 -21.88 3.74
C PRO A 116 7.15 -22.06 5.18
N THR A 117 7.95 -22.62 6.08
CA THR A 117 7.66 -22.66 7.51
C THR A 117 7.85 -21.28 8.13
N SER A 118 7.22 -21.01 9.28
CA SER A 118 7.37 -19.74 9.99
C SER A 118 8.85 -19.42 10.29
N ALA A 119 9.66 -20.41 10.62
CA ALA A 119 11.08 -20.24 10.87
C ALA A 119 11.84 -19.83 9.59
N ASN A 120 11.61 -20.54 8.48
CA ASN A 120 12.25 -20.24 7.21
C ASN A 120 11.83 -18.89 6.65
N LEU A 121 10.55 -18.54 6.74
CA LEU A 121 10.05 -17.22 6.36
C LEU A 121 10.71 -16.09 7.17
N THR A 122 10.86 -16.29 8.48
CA THR A 122 11.56 -15.33 9.35
C THR A 122 13.04 -15.20 8.97
N ASN A 123 13.72 -16.31 8.69
CA ASN A 123 15.12 -16.31 8.27
C ASN A 123 15.30 -15.58 6.92
N TRP A 124 14.44 -15.86 5.95
CA TRP A 124 14.47 -15.18 4.64
C TRP A 124 14.21 -13.69 4.77
N LEU A 125 13.24 -13.29 5.59
CA LEU A 125 12.94 -11.87 5.84
C LEU A 125 14.12 -11.16 6.50
N ASN A 126 14.76 -11.79 7.48
CA ASN A 126 15.94 -11.23 8.15
C ASN A 126 17.12 -11.12 7.17
N ALA A 127 17.36 -12.13 6.33
CA ALA A 127 18.39 -12.09 5.30
C ALA A 127 18.11 -10.99 4.28
N PHE A 128 16.84 -10.84 3.84
CA PHE A 128 16.43 -9.75 2.96
C PHE A 128 16.76 -8.38 3.57
N TYR A 129 16.36 -8.11 4.81
CA TYR A 129 16.65 -6.82 5.44
C TYR A 129 18.16 -6.60 5.66
N ALA A 130 18.90 -7.64 5.97
CA ALA A 130 20.36 -7.54 6.10
C ALA A 130 21.05 -7.18 4.76
N ALA A 131 20.56 -7.72 3.65
CA ALA A 131 21.01 -7.36 2.32
C ALA A 131 20.58 -5.93 1.94
N GLU A 132 19.32 -5.58 2.19
CA GLU A 132 18.79 -4.24 1.91
C GLU A 132 19.52 -3.13 2.69
N GLN A 133 19.95 -3.38 3.92
CA GLN A 133 20.74 -2.41 4.70
C GLN A 133 22.06 -2.01 4.01
N LYS A 134 22.61 -2.88 3.17
CA LYS A 134 23.85 -2.62 2.43
C LYS A 134 23.57 -1.92 1.09
N ARG A 135 22.34 -1.98 0.59
CA ARG A 135 21.98 -1.47 -0.74
C ARG A 135 21.87 0.04 -0.70
N LYS A 136 22.66 0.70 -1.53
CA LYS A 136 22.62 2.15 -1.77
C LYS A 136 22.76 2.41 -3.27
N THR A 137 22.01 3.39 -3.77
CA THR A 137 22.17 3.91 -5.12
C THR A 137 23.11 5.11 -5.07
N PRO A 138 24.31 5.02 -5.62
CA PRO A 138 25.25 6.14 -5.62
C PRO A 138 24.72 7.25 -6.55
N PHE A 139 24.74 8.47 -6.06
CA PHE A 139 24.52 9.66 -6.89
C PHE A 139 25.91 10.24 -7.24
N PRO A 140 26.09 10.80 -8.45
CA PRO A 140 27.31 11.53 -8.78
C PRO A 140 27.36 12.83 -7.99
N ASP A 141 28.55 13.37 -7.77
CA ASP A 141 28.72 14.66 -7.08
C ASP A 141 28.17 15.82 -7.92
N GLN A 142 28.17 15.67 -9.24
CA GLN A 142 27.65 16.67 -10.20
C GLN A 142 27.14 15.98 -11.47
N LEU A 143 26.22 16.62 -12.15
CA LEU A 143 25.81 16.20 -13.50
C LEU A 143 26.93 16.46 -14.51
N PRO A 144 27.00 15.68 -15.63
CA PRO A 144 27.88 15.99 -16.75
C PRO A 144 27.71 17.43 -17.22
N ALA A 145 28.83 18.08 -17.65
CA ALA A 145 28.81 19.47 -18.05
C ALA A 145 27.90 19.75 -19.26
N ASP A 146 27.67 18.74 -20.08
CA ASP A 146 26.79 18.75 -21.26
C ASP A 146 25.36 18.28 -20.96
N ALA A 147 25.04 17.96 -19.71
CA ALA A 147 23.71 17.51 -19.32
C ALA A 147 22.65 18.57 -19.59
N GLN A 148 21.73 18.25 -20.51
CA GLN A 148 20.64 19.15 -20.86
C GLN A 148 19.71 19.36 -19.68
N PRO A 149 19.18 20.57 -19.47
CA PRO A 149 18.15 20.82 -18.45
C PRO A 149 16.90 19.96 -18.70
N PHE A 150 16.35 19.40 -17.61
CA PHE A 150 15.05 18.72 -17.62
C PHE A 150 14.43 18.81 -16.22
N ASP A 151 13.13 18.68 -16.17
CA ASP A 151 12.38 18.58 -14.91
C ASP A 151 12.05 17.12 -14.57
N LEU A 152 11.91 16.82 -13.31
CA LEU A 152 11.45 15.52 -12.81
C LEU A 152 10.10 15.68 -12.10
N LEU A 153 9.11 14.92 -12.51
CA LEU A 153 7.80 14.84 -11.85
C LEU A 153 7.55 13.40 -11.41
N VAL A 154 7.49 13.18 -10.11
CA VAL A 154 7.11 11.90 -9.51
C VAL A 154 5.65 12.00 -9.06
N ILE A 155 4.76 11.27 -9.72
CA ILE A 155 3.32 11.17 -9.39
C ILE A 155 3.11 9.91 -8.56
N ASN A 156 2.78 10.09 -7.30
CA ASN A 156 2.52 9.01 -6.35
C ASN A 156 1.00 8.87 -6.16
N ILE A 157 0.44 7.73 -6.54
CA ILE A 157 -1.01 7.53 -6.64
C ILE A 157 -1.48 6.56 -5.56
N CYS A 158 -2.38 7.00 -4.72
CA CYS A 158 -3.04 6.15 -3.74
C CYS A 158 -4.10 5.25 -4.40
N SER A 159 -4.16 3.99 -3.96
CA SER A 159 -5.21 3.03 -4.31
C SER A 159 -5.33 2.72 -5.81
N LEU A 160 -4.22 2.35 -6.44
CA LEU A 160 -4.16 1.92 -7.84
C LEU A 160 -3.27 0.68 -8.00
N SER A 161 -3.76 -0.34 -8.68
CA SER A 161 -3.01 -1.54 -9.07
C SER A 161 -3.44 -2.00 -10.46
N TRP A 162 -2.73 -2.96 -11.05
CA TRP A 162 -3.12 -3.54 -12.32
C TRP A 162 -4.49 -4.21 -12.28
N SER A 163 -4.83 -4.89 -11.18
CA SER A 163 -6.15 -5.50 -10.99
C SER A 163 -7.26 -4.45 -10.89
N ASP A 164 -7.00 -3.29 -10.29
CA ASP A 164 -7.96 -2.19 -10.24
C ASP A 164 -8.21 -1.57 -11.62
N ILE A 165 -7.14 -1.40 -12.41
CA ILE A 165 -7.19 -0.89 -13.79
C ILE A 165 -8.01 -1.83 -14.66
N GLU A 166 -7.77 -3.14 -14.55
CA GLU A 166 -8.54 -4.18 -15.25
C GLU A 166 -10.02 -4.15 -14.84
N ALA A 167 -10.30 -4.13 -13.52
CA ALA A 167 -11.67 -4.07 -12.99
C ALA A 167 -12.42 -2.80 -13.42
N ALA A 168 -11.70 -1.68 -13.55
CA ALA A 168 -12.26 -0.44 -14.07
C ALA A 168 -12.45 -0.44 -15.59
N GLY A 169 -11.84 -1.38 -16.32
CA GLY A 169 -11.89 -1.44 -17.79
C GLY A 169 -10.99 -0.43 -18.48
N LEU A 170 -9.86 -0.07 -17.86
CA LEU A 170 -8.95 0.99 -18.31
C LEU A 170 -7.65 0.46 -18.94
N MET A 171 -7.57 -0.83 -19.24
CA MET A 171 -6.37 -1.44 -19.85
C MET A 171 -6.03 -0.87 -21.23
N ASP A 172 -7.04 -0.42 -21.97
CA ASP A 172 -6.90 0.17 -23.33
C ASP A 172 -7.10 1.70 -23.34
N HIS A 173 -7.00 2.35 -22.17
CA HIS A 173 -7.18 3.80 -22.06
C HIS A 173 -6.12 4.57 -22.85
N PRO A 174 -6.45 5.71 -23.53
CA PRO A 174 -5.50 6.52 -24.30
C PRO A 174 -4.26 6.96 -23.51
N LEU A 175 -4.38 7.16 -22.21
CA LEU A 175 -3.29 7.50 -21.29
C LEU A 175 -2.03 6.66 -21.50
N TRP A 176 -2.17 5.36 -21.85
CA TRP A 176 -1.04 4.45 -22.01
C TRP A 176 -0.11 4.83 -23.17
N LYS A 177 -0.57 5.64 -24.11
CA LYS A 177 0.23 6.10 -25.26
C LYS A 177 1.31 7.11 -24.89
N HIS A 178 1.17 7.77 -23.73
CA HIS A 178 2.15 8.73 -23.23
C HIS A 178 3.34 8.08 -22.52
N PHE A 179 3.29 6.77 -22.23
CA PHE A 179 4.35 6.10 -21.48
C PHE A 179 5.33 5.38 -22.40
N ASP A 180 6.61 5.73 -22.29
CA ASP A 180 7.71 5.03 -22.99
C ASP A 180 8.02 3.68 -22.35
N ILE A 181 7.83 3.55 -21.01
CA ILE A 181 8.14 2.35 -20.24
C ILE A 181 6.99 2.04 -19.28
N VAL A 182 6.51 0.80 -19.32
CA VAL A 182 5.45 0.31 -18.43
C VAL A 182 5.89 -0.98 -17.75
N PHE A 183 5.94 -0.96 -16.42
CA PHE A 183 6.29 -2.13 -15.59
C PHE A 183 5.02 -2.94 -15.25
N LYS A 184 4.80 -4.03 -15.97
CA LYS A 184 3.62 -4.89 -15.76
C LYS A 184 3.72 -5.74 -14.48
N ASN A 185 4.93 -6.07 -14.05
CA ASN A 185 5.22 -6.80 -12.81
C ASN A 185 5.72 -5.81 -11.75
N PHE A 186 4.83 -4.95 -11.29
CA PHE A 186 5.11 -3.99 -10.23
C PHE A 186 4.43 -4.45 -8.93
N ASN A 187 5.18 -4.43 -7.83
CA ASN A 187 4.67 -4.73 -6.49
C ASN A 187 5.06 -3.60 -5.55
N SER A 188 4.06 -3.04 -4.87
CA SER A 188 4.30 -1.99 -3.89
C SER A 188 4.88 -2.57 -2.59
N ALA A 189 5.67 -1.77 -1.89
CA ALA A 189 6.36 -2.20 -0.68
C ALA A 189 5.49 -2.19 0.58
N THR A 190 4.26 -1.68 0.50
CA THR A 190 3.36 -1.50 1.64
C THR A 190 1.94 -1.21 1.18
N SER A 191 0.97 -1.39 2.07
CA SER A 191 -0.46 -1.17 1.84
C SER A 191 -1.01 0.14 2.42
N TYR A 192 -0.14 1.08 2.85
CA TYR A 192 -0.52 2.36 3.45
C TYR A 192 0.24 3.52 2.81
N SER A 193 -0.43 4.67 2.63
CA SER A 193 0.11 5.85 1.93
C SER A 193 1.34 6.44 2.61
N GLY A 194 1.33 6.68 3.92
CA GLY A 194 2.47 7.24 4.64
C GLY A 194 3.75 6.41 4.45
N PRO A 195 3.76 5.12 4.84
CA PRO A 195 4.93 4.25 4.60
C PRO A 195 5.29 4.09 3.12
N ALA A 196 4.32 4.10 2.19
CA ALA A 196 4.60 4.02 0.76
C ALA A 196 5.37 5.25 0.26
N ALA A 197 4.89 6.43 0.59
CA ALA A 197 5.53 7.69 0.24
C ALA A 197 6.94 7.82 0.87
N VAL A 198 7.09 7.47 2.16
CA VAL A 198 8.39 7.50 2.84
C VAL A 198 9.39 6.53 2.18
N ARG A 199 8.96 5.32 1.81
CA ARG A 199 9.82 4.35 1.10
C ARG A 199 10.23 4.87 -0.28
N LEU A 200 9.34 5.47 -1.02
CA LEU A 200 9.63 6.07 -2.31
C LEU A 200 10.63 7.23 -2.17
N LEU A 201 10.43 8.10 -1.20
CA LEU A 201 11.30 9.24 -0.93
C LEU A 201 12.68 8.83 -0.38
N ARG A 202 12.81 7.62 0.17
CA ARG A 202 14.07 7.02 0.63
C ARG A 202 14.63 5.97 -0.33
N ALA A 203 14.16 5.94 -1.59
CA ALA A 203 14.51 4.90 -2.56
C ALA A 203 16.01 4.87 -2.96
N SER A 204 16.80 5.85 -2.56
CA SER A 204 18.27 5.84 -2.72
C SER A 204 18.95 4.79 -1.84
N CYS A 205 18.28 4.30 -0.80
CA CYS A 205 18.75 3.20 0.05
C CYS A 205 17.81 2.00 -0.05
N GLY A 206 18.23 0.88 0.51
CA GLY A 206 17.42 -0.34 0.52
C GLY A 206 16.24 -0.28 1.48
N GLN A 207 15.38 -1.27 1.36
CA GLN A 207 14.14 -1.40 2.11
C GLN A 207 14.39 -1.63 3.61
N LEU A 208 13.82 -0.77 4.45
CA LEU A 208 13.82 -0.96 5.89
C LEU A 208 12.64 -1.83 6.33
N SER A 209 12.76 -2.48 7.50
CA SER A 209 11.59 -3.06 8.16
C SER A 209 10.57 -1.96 8.47
N HIS A 210 9.28 -2.33 8.62
CA HIS A 210 8.25 -1.34 8.91
C HIS A 210 8.54 -0.55 10.21
N ALA A 211 9.01 -1.23 11.25
CA ALA A 211 9.37 -0.59 12.52
C ALA A 211 10.51 0.44 12.38
N ASN A 212 11.50 0.15 11.53
CA ASN A 212 12.66 1.00 11.32
C ASN A 212 12.39 2.17 10.35
N LEU A 213 11.30 2.10 9.58
CA LEU A 213 10.95 3.13 8.62
C LEU A 213 10.72 4.50 9.27
N TYR A 214 10.18 4.50 10.49
CA TYR A 214 9.87 5.72 11.24
C TYR A 214 11.05 6.28 12.04
N GLN A 215 12.23 5.66 11.92
CA GLN A 215 13.47 6.21 12.46
C GLN A 215 14.15 7.13 11.45
N PRO A 216 14.94 8.10 11.90
CA PRO A 216 15.76 8.93 11.02
C PRO A 216 16.66 8.07 10.13
N SER A 217 16.88 8.53 8.90
CA SER A 217 17.80 7.89 7.93
C SER A 217 18.97 8.79 7.62
N GLY A 218 20.05 8.23 7.08
CA GLY A 218 21.17 9.03 6.59
C GLY A 218 20.74 9.94 5.42
N SER A 219 21.36 11.09 5.28
CA SER A 219 21.03 12.07 4.22
C SER A 219 21.17 11.50 2.81
N GLU A 220 22.06 10.51 2.64
CA GLU A 220 22.25 9.80 1.37
C GLU A 220 21.04 8.98 0.94
N CYS A 221 20.11 8.67 1.84
CA CYS A 221 18.91 7.89 1.53
C CYS A 221 17.77 8.75 0.97
N TYR A 222 17.79 10.06 1.20
CA TYR A 222 16.72 10.95 0.74
C TYR A 222 16.86 11.31 -0.72
N LEU A 223 15.97 10.79 -1.56
CA LEU A 223 16.01 10.97 -3.02
C LEU A 223 16.03 12.45 -3.41
N PHE A 224 15.16 13.25 -2.85
CA PHE A 224 15.04 14.66 -3.20
C PHE A 224 16.20 15.51 -2.69
N GLU A 225 16.81 15.14 -1.57
CA GLU A 225 18.06 15.79 -1.11
C GLU A 225 19.22 15.50 -2.06
N ASN A 226 19.33 14.26 -2.55
CA ASN A 226 20.34 13.90 -3.54
C ASN A 226 20.14 14.64 -4.88
N LEU A 227 18.88 14.76 -5.32
CA LEU A 227 18.56 15.55 -6.50
C LEU A 227 18.87 17.04 -6.31
N ALA A 228 18.64 17.60 -5.11
CA ALA A 228 18.99 18.99 -4.80
C ALA A 228 20.51 19.24 -4.88
N LYS A 229 21.33 18.28 -4.44
CA LYS A 229 22.81 18.35 -4.60
C LYS A 229 23.21 18.39 -6.08
N LEU A 230 22.43 17.79 -6.96
CA LEU A 230 22.62 17.82 -8.42
C LEU A 230 22.02 19.06 -9.11
N GLY A 231 21.54 20.04 -8.34
CA GLY A 231 21.04 21.30 -8.86
C GLY A 231 19.56 21.31 -9.21
N PHE A 232 18.77 20.31 -8.76
CA PHE A 232 17.32 20.34 -8.89
C PHE A 232 16.69 21.16 -7.77
N THR A 233 15.80 22.08 -8.11
CA THR A 233 14.96 22.77 -7.15
C THR A 233 13.82 21.86 -6.73
N GLN A 234 13.74 21.55 -5.44
CA GLN A 234 12.66 20.70 -4.90
C GLN A 234 11.32 21.39 -4.93
N GLN A 235 10.26 20.66 -5.28
CA GLN A 235 8.87 21.10 -5.20
C GLN A 235 8.00 20.01 -4.59
N LEU A 236 6.97 20.43 -3.86
CA LEU A 236 5.99 19.54 -3.23
C LEU A 236 4.58 19.95 -3.63
N MET A 237 3.83 19.01 -4.18
CA MET A 237 2.42 19.13 -4.50
C MET A 237 1.61 18.00 -3.86
N LEU A 238 0.38 18.30 -3.49
CA LEU A 238 -0.59 17.32 -3.03
C LEU A 238 -1.93 17.58 -3.71
N GLY A 239 -2.61 16.53 -4.12
CA GLY A 239 -4.01 16.56 -4.55
C GLY A 239 -5.00 16.65 -3.37
N HIS A 240 -4.49 16.91 -2.16
CA HIS A 240 -5.23 17.02 -0.89
C HIS A 240 -4.48 17.93 0.07
N ASN A 241 -5.04 18.20 1.28
CA ASN A 241 -4.42 19.12 2.23
C ASN A 241 -3.24 18.53 3.04
N GLY A 242 -3.03 17.22 3.01
CA GLY A 242 -1.96 16.51 3.72
C GLY A 242 -2.09 16.46 5.25
N ILE A 243 -3.28 16.80 5.79
CA ILE A 243 -3.51 16.88 7.25
C ILE A 243 -3.75 15.49 7.85
N PHE A 244 -4.56 14.64 7.19
CA PHE A 244 -4.89 13.33 7.70
C PHE A 244 -3.63 12.48 7.94
N GLY A 245 -3.55 11.84 9.12
CA GLY A 245 -2.41 11.01 9.51
C GLY A 245 -1.08 11.76 9.57
N ASP A 246 -1.09 13.09 9.71
CA ASP A 246 0.14 13.91 9.68
C ASP A 246 0.96 13.75 8.38
N PHE A 247 0.32 13.37 7.25
CA PHE A 247 0.99 12.98 6.01
C PHE A 247 2.03 14.02 5.53
N LEU A 248 1.67 15.29 5.50
CA LEU A 248 2.59 16.37 5.11
C LEU A 248 3.81 16.46 6.06
N LYS A 249 3.61 16.22 7.35
CA LYS A 249 4.67 16.19 8.35
C LYS A 249 5.58 14.97 8.14
N GLU A 250 5.02 13.80 7.81
CA GLU A 250 5.81 12.60 7.47
C GLU A 250 6.67 12.81 6.22
N LEU A 251 6.13 13.41 5.16
CA LEU A 251 6.90 13.74 3.95
C LEU A 251 8.11 14.61 4.26
N ARG A 252 7.99 15.53 5.21
CA ARG A 252 9.09 16.42 5.64
C ARG A 252 10.07 15.71 6.56
N SER A 253 9.57 15.16 7.66
CA SER A 253 10.42 14.60 8.72
C SER A 253 11.04 13.26 8.37
N LEU A 254 10.31 12.43 7.62
CA LEU A 254 10.74 11.08 7.23
C LEU A 254 11.11 10.98 5.75
N GLY A 255 10.50 11.77 4.89
CA GLY A 255 10.75 11.76 3.44
C GLY A 255 11.85 12.72 2.98
N GLY A 256 12.26 13.68 3.81
CA GLY A 256 13.32 14.63 3.50
C GLY A 256 12.93 15.78 2.56
N ILE A 257 11.63 15.96 2.23
CA ILE A 257 11.18 17.08 1.39
C ILE A 257 10.96 18.33 2.24
N GLN A 258 11.79 19.35 2.05
CA GLN A 258 11.73 20.60 2.81
C GLN A 258 11.02 21.74 2.08
N SER A 259 10.75 21.60 0.78
CA SER A 259 10.06 22.63 0.00
C SER A 259 8.66 22.92 0.55
N PRO A 260 8.18 24.18 0.47
CA PRO A 260 6.80 24.50 0.84
C PRO A 260 5.83 23.71 -0.05
N LEU A 261 4.65 23.40 0.53
CA LEU A 261 3.55 22.88 -0.27
C LEU A 261 3.11 23.96 -1.28
N MET A 262 2.94 23.55 -2.54
CA MET A 262 2.41 24.44 -3.59
C MET A 262 1.04 24.98 -3.15
N ASP A 263 0.81 26.28 -3.43
CA ASP A 263 -0.44 26.95 -3.10
C ASP A 263 -1.65 26.24 -3.73
N GLN A 264 -2.60 25.85 -2.88
CA GLN A 264 -3.83 25.16 -3.23
C GLN A 264 -5.05 26.09 -3.29
N SER A 265 -4.87 27.37 -3.03
CA SER A 265 -5.97 28.35 -3.05
C SER A 265 -6.64 28.42 -4.41
N GLY A 266 -7.98 28.39 -4.43
CA GLY A 266 -8.78 28.40 -5.65
C GLY A 266 -8.74 27.10 -6.48
N LEU A 267 -8.08 26.03 -6.05
CA LEU A 267 -8.27 24.71 -6.66
C LEU A 267 -9.68 24.19 -6.39
N ARG A 268 -10.28 23.60 -7.41
CA ARG A 268 -11.61 22.99 -7.29
C ARG A 268 -11.54 21.70 -6.48
N VAL A 269 -12.37 21.62 -5.43
CA VAL A 269 -12.61 20.38 -4.69
C VAL A 269 -13.56 19.51 -5.50
N ILE A 270 -13.10 18.34 -5.94
CA ILE A 270 -13.89 17.38 -6.74
C ILE A 270 -14.45 16.25 -5.91
N LEU A 271 -13.76 15.89 -4.83
CA LEU A 271 -14.17 14.87 -3.87
C LEU A 271 -13.86 15.35 -2.46
N GLN A 272 -14.47 14.72 -1.49
CA GLN A 272 -14.12 14.81 -0.08
C GLN A 272 -13.70 13.43 0.40
N GLY A 273 -12.62 13.38 1.17
CA GLY A 273 -12.17 12.15 1.83
C GLY A 273 -13.17 11.67 2.89
N PHE A 274 -12.97 10.46 3.38
CA PHE A 274 -13.78 9.87 4.45
C PHE A 274 -13.78 10.71 5.75
N ASP A 275 -12.74 11.53 5.94
CA ASP A 275 -12.55 12.47 7.05
C ASP A 275 -13.09 13.89 6.74
N GLY A 276 -13.68 14.07 5.56
CA GLY A 276 -14.17 15.37 5.08
C GLY A 276 -13.09 16.28 4.47
N SER A 277 -11.82 15.85 4.42
CA SER A 277 -10.74 16.63 3.81
C SER A 277 -10.95 16.80 2.30
N PRO A 278 -10.50 17.93 1.72
CA PRO A 278 -10.67 18.18 0.29
C PRO A 278 -9.74 17.30 -0.55
N VAL A 279 -10.27 16.78 -1.66
CA VAL A 279 -9.52 16.19 -2.75
C VAL A 279 -9.70 17.08 -3.97
N TYR A 280 -8.59 17.61 -4.46
CA TYR A 280 -8.57 18.60 -5.53
C TYR A 280 -8.55 17.95 -6.92
N ASP A 281 -8.92 18.73 -7.93
CA ASP A 281 -8.87 18.36 -9.34
C ASP A 281 -7.41 18.14 -9.77
N ASP A 282 -7.06 16.94 -10.21
CA ASP A 282 -5.69 16.56 -10.54
C ASP A 282 -5.19 17.31 -11.77
N GLN A 283 -6.00 17.44 -12.81
CA GLN A 283 -5.62 18.19 -14.02
C GLN A 283 -5.35 19.67 -13.70
N ALA A 284 -6.22 20.31 -12.90
CA ALA A 284 -6.04 21.69 -12.50
C ALA A 284 -4.78 21.87 -11.64
N THR A 285 -4.49 20.93 -10.75
CA THR A 285 -3.30 20.95 -9.90
C THR A 285 -2.02 20.81 -10.72
N LEU A 286 -1.98 19.85 -11.63
CA LEU A 286 -0.84 19.60 -12.51
C LEU A 286 -0.63 20.74 -13.53
N ASN A 287 -1.70 21.31 -14.08
CA ASN A 287 -1.62 22.48 -14.97
C ASN A 287 -1.10 23.72 -14.25
N ARG A 288 -1.51 23.92 -12.98
CA ARG A 288 -0.94 25.01 -12.15
C ARG A 288 0.56 24.82 -11.94
N TRP A 289 0.98 23.60 -11.66
CA TRP A 289 2.41 23.28 -11.56
C TRP A 289 3.16 23.61 -12.85
N LEU A 290 2.66 23.18 -14.00
CA LEU A 290 3.27 23.46 -15.30
C LEU A 290 3.43 24.97 -15.55
N GLN A 291 2.40 25.75 -15.26
CA GLN A 291 2.44 27.23 -15.35
C GLN A 291 3.41 27.86 -14.35
N THR A 292 3.66 27.21 -13.21
CA THR A 292 4.59 27.69 -12.20
C THR A 292 6.04 27.51 -12.65
N LEU A 293 6.34 26.42 -13.38
CA LEU A 293 7.68 26.14 -13.89
C LEU A 293 8.21 27.27 -14.77
N ASP A 294 7.34 27.90 -15.57
CA ASP A 294 7.74 29.00 -16.46
C ASP A 294 8.16 30.25 -15.71
N LYS A 295 7.71 30.37 -14.44
CA LYS A 295 8.03 31.51 -13.57
C LYS A 295 9.25 31.27 -12.69
N LEU A 296 9.69 30.01 -12.59
CA LEU A 296 10.86 29.67 -11.79
C LEU A 296 12.14 29.94 -12.60
N ASN A 297 13.03 30.73 -12.01
CA ASN A 297 14.35 30.98 -12.59
C ASN A 297 15.33 29.86 -12.20
N THR A 298 15.00 28.62 -12.58
CA THR A 298 15.82 27.43 -12.32
C THR A 298 15.85 26.52 -13.55
N PRO A 299 17.01 25.96 -13.87
CA PRO A 299 17.15 25.07 -15.04
C PRO A 299 16.52 23.70 -14.82
N ARG A 300 16.31 23.27 -13.57
CA ARG A 300 15.83 21.94 -13.22
C ARG A 300 14.96 21.98 -11.99
N THR A 301 13.86 21.26 -11.99
CA THR A 301 13.02 21.01 -10.82
C THR A 301 12.87 19.52 -10.58
N ALA A 302 12.72 19.14 -9.32
CA ALA A 302 12.28 17.79 -8.91
C ALA A 302 11.02 17.95 -8.05
N THR A 303 9.92 17.44 -8.55
CA THR A 303 8.60 17.60 -7.98
C THR A 303 8.06 16.28 -7.49
N PHE A 304 7.61 16.21 -6.25
CA PHE A 304 6.81 15.13 -5.71
C PHE A 304 5.34 15.56 -5.69
N TYR A 305 4.49 14.77 -6.32
CA TYR A 305 3.05 14.94 -6.34
C TYR A 305 2.38 13.69 -5.79
N ASN A 306 1.62 13.83 -4.70
CA ASN A 306 0.79 12.75 -4.17
C ASN A 306 -0.69 13.07 -4.34
N THR A 307 -1.47 12.07 -4.76
CA THR A 307 -2.89 12.26 -5.06
C THR A 307 -3.76 11.10 -4.58
N LEU A 308 -5.00 11.43 -4.18
CA LEU A 308 -5.96 10.56 -3.51
C LEU A 308 -7.32 10.37 -4.21
N PRO A 309 -7.54 10.63 -5.52
CA PRO A 309 -8.90 10.54 -6.10
C PRO A 309 -9.47 9.14 -5.99
N LEU A 310 -8.62 8.12 -5.90
CA LEU A 310 -9.00 6.72 -5.88
C LEU A 310 -9.13 6.13 -4.48
N HIS A 311 -8.78 6.88 -3.43
CA HIS A 311 -8.85 6.42 -2.05
C HIS A 311 -10.27 5.98 -1.66
N ASP A 312 -10.36 4.87 -0.90
CA ASP A 312 -11.65 4.38 -0.38
C ASP A 312 -12.33 5.40 0.54
N GLY A 313 -13.66 5.42 0.56
CA GLY A 313 -14.44 6.37 1.34
C GLY A 313 -14.55 7.78 0.74
N ASN A 314 -13.87 8.08 -0.36
CA ASN A 314 -14.07 9.33 -1.06
C ASN A 314 -15.51 9.46 -1.59
N HIS A 315 -16.11 10.64 -1.42
CA HIS A 315 -17.47 10.95 -1.83
C HIS A 315 -17.55 12.31 -2.52
N TYR A 316 -18.59 12.54 -3.30
CA TYR A 316 -18.80 13.85 -3.91
C TYR A 316 -19.20 14.89 -2.86
N PRO A 317 -18.80 16.17 -3.01
CA PRO A 317 -19.20 17.22 -2.09
C PRO A 317 -20.72 17.26 -1.87
N GLY A 318 -21.12 17.29 -0.60
CA GLY A 318 -22.54 17.29 -0.22
C GLY A 318 -23.23 15.92 -0.25
N GLN A 319 -22.50 14.84 -0.59
CA GLN A 319 -23.00 13.47 -0.52
C GLN A 319 -22.31 12.71 0.62
N SER A 320 -23.00 11.73 1.19
CA SER A 320 -22.44 10.85 2.23
C SER A 320 -22.06 9.47 1.72
N LYS A 321 -22.54 9.11 0.53
CA LYS A 321 -22.25 7.81 -0.09
C LYS A 321 -20.89 7.86 -0.79
N THR A 322 -20.08 6.83 -0.55
CA THR A 322 -18.82 6.64 -1.28
C THR A 322 -19.05 6.65 -2.79
N ALA A 323 -18.26 7.45 -3.48
CA ALA A 323 -18.32 7.57 -4.93
C ALA A 323 -17.78 6.29 -5.59
N ASP A 324 -18.40 5.88 -6.69
CA ASP A 324 -18.02 4.67 -7.43
C ASP A 324 -16.55 4.72 -7.88
N TYR A 325 -15.81 3.65 -7.60
CA TYR A 325 -14.38 3.56 -7.92
C TYR A 325 -14.12 3.67 -9.42
N LYS A 326 -14.89 2.94 -10.24
CA LYS A 326 -14.70 2.91 -11.70
C LYS A 326 -14.88 4.30 -12.31
N ALA A 327 -15.92 5.03 -11.88
CA ALA A 327 -16.18 6.39 -12.36
C ALA A 327 -15.03 7.35 -11.95
N ARG A 328 -14.49 7.23 -10.74
CA ARG A 328 -13.35 8.02 -10.27
C ARG A 328 -12.07 7.68 -11.01
N ALA A 329 -11.82 6.40 -11.25
CA ALA A 329 -10.67 5.92 -12.00
C ALA A 329 -10.69 6.40 -13.45
N GLN A 330 -11.85 6.29 -14.12
CA GLN A 330 -12.01 6.83 -15.48
C GLN A 330 -11.70 8.32 -15.53
N LYS A 331 -12.32 9.10 -14.63
CA LYS A 331 -12.09 10.55 -14.57
C LYS A 331 -10.61 10.89 -14.33
N PHE A 332 -9.96 10.20 -13.41
CA PHE A 332 -8.55 10.43 -13.09
C PHE A 332 -7.63 10.12 -14.27
N PHE A 333 -7.90 9.03 -15.00
CA PHE A 333 -7.16 8.67 -16.22
C PHE A 333 -7.36 9.71 -17.33
N ASP A 334 -8.60 10.20 -17.52
CA ASP A 334 -8.91 11.27 -18.47
C ASP A 334 -8.17 12.58 -18.11
N GLU A 335 -8.07 12.90 -16.83
CA GLU A 335 -7.34 14.07 -16.32
C GLU A 335 -5.83 13.95 -16.56
N LEU A 336 -5.24 12.79 -16.32
CA LEU A 336 -3.83 12.55 -16.61
C LEU A 336 -3.54 12.56 -18.12
N ASP A 337 -4.39 11.95 -18.95
CA ASP A 337 -4.27 11.96 -20.40
C ASP A 337 -4.30 13.40 -20.94
N SER A 338 -5.24 14.20 -20.46
CA SER A 338 -5.35 15.61 -20.79
C SER A 338 -4.10 16.40 -20.35
N PHE A 339 -3.63 16.17 -19.14
CA PHE A 339 -2.42 16.84 -18.64
C PHE A 339 -1.17 16.45 -19.45
N PHE A 340 -0.97 15.19 -19.77
CA PHE A 340 0.19 14.77 -20.56
C PHE A 340 0.14 15.34 -21.98
N THR A 341 -1.05 15.43 -22.57
CA THR A 341 -1.23 16.12 -23.85
C THR A 341 -0.81 17.59 -23.77
N GLU A 342 -1.16 18.30 -22.70
CA GLU A 342 -0.74 19.70 -22.49
C GLU A 342 0.76 19.80 -22.20
N LEU A 343 1.31 18.86 -21.45
CA LEU A 343 2.74 18.79 -21.16
C LEU A 343 3.55 18.62 -22.45
N GLU A 344 3.14 17.71 -23.34
CA GLU A 344 3.78 17.51 -24.67
C GLU A 344 3.72 18.78 -25.53
N LYS A 345 2.57 19.46 -25.55
CA LYS A 345 2.41 20.74 -26.29
C LYS A 345 3.30 21.85 -25.73
N SER A 346 3.62 21.84 -24.45
CA SER A 346 4.48 22.83 -23.82
C SER A 346 5.93 22.77 -24.32
N GLY A 347 6.35 21.64 -24.89
CA GLY A 347 7.72 21.39 -25.34
C GLY A 347 8.76 21.32 -24.23
N ARG A 348 8.35 21.33 -22.95
CA ARG A 348 9.25 21.17 -21.82
C ARG A 348 9.77 19.73 -21.75
N LYS A 349 11.03 19.58 -21.40
CA LYS A 349 11.64 18.27 -21.17
C LYS A 349 11.36 17.87 -19.73
N VAL A 350 10.43 16.95 -19.52
CA VAL A 350 10.06 16.44 -18.20
C VAL A 350 10.16 14.93 -18.21
N LEU A 351 10.90 14.36 -17.25
CA LEU A 351 10.83 12.95 -16.94
C LEU A 351 9.68 12.74 -15.94
N VAL A 352 8.62 12.08 -16.37
CA VAL A 352 7.48 11.75 -15.50
C VAL A 352 7.60 10.30 -15.04
N ILE A 353 7.53 10.09 -13.73
CA ILE A 353 7.52 8.76 -13.10
C ILE A 353 6.22 8.61 -12.34
N VAL A 354 5.38 7.67 -12.75
CA VAL A 354 4.11 7.36 -12.07
C VAL A 354 4.28 6.11 -11.22
N VAL A 355 4.03 6.23 -9.92
CA VAL A 355 4.23 5.17 -8.94
C VAL A 355 2.99 5.00 -8.08
N PRO A 356 2.26 3.88 -8.20
CA PRO A 356 1.20 3.53 -7.26
C PRO A 356 1.75 3.25 -5.85
N GLU A 357 1.02 3.66 -4.82
CA GLU A 357 1.35 3.36 -3.42
C GLU A 357 0.98 1.93 -3.05
N HIS A 358 -0.23 1.55 -3.36
CA HIS A 358 -0.86 0.25 -3.12
C HIS A 358 -2.15 0.14 -3.94
N GLY A 359 -2.72 -1.05 -4.02
CA GLY A 359 -4.00 -1.27 -4.68
C GLY A 359 -5.21 -0.80 -3.87
N ALA A 360 -6.37 -0.75 -4.52
CA ALA A 360 -7.63 -0.29 -3.92
C ALA A 360 -8.32 -1.37 -3.07
N ALA A 361 -7.87 -2.61 -3.11
CA ALA A 361 -8.51 -3.77 -2.47
C ALA A 361 -10.02 -3.85 -2.76
N LEU A 362 -10.38 -3.76 -4.04
CA LEU A 362 -11.77 -3.79 -4.47
C LEU A 362 -12.45 -5.09 -4.06
N LYS A 363 -13.75 -5.01 -3.72
CA LYS A 363 -14.50 -6.18 -3.30
C LYS A 363 -14.46 -7.29 -4.37
N GLY A 364 -13.95 -8.46 -3.97
CA GLY A 364 -13.79 -9.62 -4.85
C GLY A 364 -12.42 -9.74 -5.52
N ASP A 365 -11.54 -8.78 -5.31
CA ASP A 365 -10.15 -8.90 -5.74
C ASP A 365 -9.41 -9.94 -4.87
N LYS A 366 -8.93 -11.00 -5.52
CA LYS A 366 -8.19 -12.09 -4.84
C LYS A 366 -6.70 -11.82 -4.72
N MET A 367 -6.18 -10.83 -5.46
CA MET A 367 -4.76 -10.49 -5.49
C MET A 367 -4.37 -9.49 -4.41
N GLN A 368 -5.34 -8.76 -3.89
CA GLN A 368 -5.17 -7.73 -2.87
C GLN A 368 -5.77 -8.14 -1.52
N VAL A 369 -5.66 -9.41 -1.18
CA VAL A 369 -6.10 -9.88 0.14
C VAL A 369 -5.15 -9.31 1.18
N SER A 370 -5.65 -8.37 1.92
CA SER A 370 -5.00 -7.77 3.08
C SER A 370 -5.03 -8.69 4.29
#